data_60b18339fe817cbf8afb7cce420d7186
#
_entry.id   60b18339fe817cbf8afb7cce420d7186
#
_cell.length_a   1.000
_cell.length_b   1.000
_cell.length_c   1.000
_cell.angle_alpha   90.00
_cell.angle_beta   90.00
_cell.angle_gamma   90.00
#
_symmetry.space_group_name_H-M   'P 1'
#
loop_
_entity.id
_entity.type
_entity.pdbx_description
1 polymer ?
#
loop_
_entity_poly.entity_id
_entity_poly.type
_entity_poly.pdbx_seq_one_letter_code
_entity_poly.pdbx_strand_id
1 'polypeptide(L)'
;MKPENLNSFSTLSNLVAKDSNLIVQSTRMEFESNTYVSELWRMSKGNWRKFKSGNNNFSNPKFAKKSNDIFYVKTNRSVEDKSKSKKASSKIEMQSGRSVSSVFEIEGSINNYLLSNNGKFLYVITSEWNEEFKNIESKDSEPMYYENLPFRFDTRGIIYNKRGNVYKVNLETGKSEKVVDGDKHNIISIDSLVENNGVLTFSYDKHNSKGTMLEERIGTLKNKKIVDIFTKGMMGNLFYYGDELHAVGLRNRFEWPTNTTILKF
;
A
#
# COMPACT_ATOMS: atom_id res chain seq x y z
N MET A 1 26.43 -15.10 15.94
CA MET A 1 25.73 -13.80 16.10
C MET A 1 24.85 -13.94 17.33
N LYS A 2 24.93 -13.01 18.29
CA LYS A 2 24.06 -13.05 19.46
C LYS A 2 22.72 -12.38 19.12
N PRO A 3 21.60 -12.83 19.72
CA PRO A 3 20.27 -12.23 19.45
C PRO A 3 20.23 -10.72 19.67
N GLU A 4 21.00 -10.22 20.63
CA GLU A 4 21.07 -8.77 20.93
C GLU A 4 21.62 -7.93 19.76
N ASN A 5 22.38 -8.57 18.86
CA ASN A 5 22.95 -7.88 17.69
C ASN A 5 21.95 -7.70 16.54
N LEU A 6 20.78 -8.32 16.60
CA LEU A 6 19.74 -8.17 15.57
C LEU A 6 19.20 -6.73 15.48
N ASN A 7 19.27 -5.97 16.58
CA ASN A 7 18.93 -4.53 16.58
C ASN A 7 19.83 -3.66 15.69
N SER A 8 21.04 -4.14 15.40
CA SER A 8 21.99 -3.39 14.56
C SER A 8 21.69 -3.55 13.05
N PHE A 9 20.83 -4.50 12.68
CA PHE A 9 20.48 -4.70 11.27
C PHE A 9 19.33 -3.80 10.85
N SER A 10 19.53 -3.14 9.72
CA SER A 10 18.49 -2.36 9.05
C SER A 10 18.33 -2.85 7.63
N THR A 11 17.08 -3.07 7.23
CA THR A 11 16.73 -3.33 5.83
C THR A 11 16.54 -2.00 5.12
N LEU A 12 17.12 -1.87 3.94
CA LEU A 12 16.90 -0.72 3.08
C LEU A 12 15.89 -1.06 2.00
N SER A 13 14.91 -0.18 1.79
CA SER A 13 13.85 -0.36 0.80
C SER A 13 13.40 0.99 0.25
N ASN A 14 12.54 0.98 -0.78
CA ASN A 14 11.91 2.18 -1.31
C ASN A 14 12.90 3.31 -1.63
N LEU A 15 14.00 2.97 -2.31
CA LEU A 15 14.95 3.96 -2.81
C LEU A 15 14.32 4.77 -3.93
N VAL A 16 14.29 6.08 -3.77
CA VAL A 16 13.84 7.02 -4.79
C VAL A 16 14.89 8.07 -5.07
N ALA A 17 15.00 8.45 -6.33
CA ALA A 17 15.98 9.42 -6.82
C ALA A 17 15.29 10.52 -7.62
N LYS A 18 15.78 11.75 -7.45
CA LYS A 18 15.45 12.88 -8.31
C LYS A 18 16.63 13.85 -8.33
N ASP A 19 17.16 14.11 -9.52
CA ASP A 19 18.38 14.90 -9.70
C ASP A 19 19.53 14.34 -8.82
N SER A 20 20.14 15.15 -7.98
CA SER A 20 21.19 14.74 -7.04
C SER A 20 20.68 14.31 -5.67
N ASN A 21 19.36 14.19 -5.49
CA ASN A 21 18.75 13.80 -4.22
C ASN A 21 18.35 12.33 -4.24
N LEU A 22 18.71 11.61 -3.19
CA LEU A 22 18.28 10.25 -2.95
C LEU A 22 17.54 10.20 -1.62
N ILE A 23 16.47 9.41 -1.56
CA ILE A 23 15.78 9.08 -0.30
C ILE A 23 15.62 7.57 -0.23
N VAL A 24 15.90 7.00 0.93
CA VAL A 24 15.74 5.57 1.19
C VAL A 24 14.99 5.38 2.50
N GLN A 25 14.17 4.36 2.54
CA GLN A 25 13.56 3.88 3.77
C GLN A 25 14.50 2.88 4.43
N SER A 26 14.76 3.09 5.72
CA SER A 26 15.48 2.16 6.58
C SER A 26 14.52 1.60 7.62
N THR A 27 14.43 0.29 7.71
CA THR A 27 13.57 -0.40 8.69
C THR A 27 14.41 -1.31 9.57
N ARG A 28 14.27 -1.17 10.89
CA ARG A 28 14.93 -2.01 11.89
C ARG A 28 13.93 -2.56 12.89
N MET A 29 14.25 -3.66 13.49
CA MET A 29 13.50 -4.19 14.62
C MET A 29 13.90 -3.46 15.92
N GLU A 30 12.92 -3.12 16.74
CA GLU A 30 13.10 -2.57 18.06
C GLU A 30 12.63 -3.62 19.09
N PHE A 31 13.58 -4.23 19.80
CA PHE A 31 13.29 -5.39 20.66
C PHE A 31 12.45 -5.03 21.88
N GLU A 32 12.73 -3.89 22.50
CA GLU A 32 12.02 -3.47 23.72
C GLU A 32 10.52 -3.35 23.50
N SER A 33 10.12 -2.80 22.35
CA SER A 33 8.72 -2.65 21.98
C SER A 33 8.18 -3.78 21.11
N ASN A 34 9.06 -4.73 20.70
CA ASN A 34 8.74 -5.79 19.74
C ASN A 34 8.04 -5.28 18.48
N THR A 35 8.55 -4.18 17.95
CA THR A 35 7.99 -3.50 16.77
C THR A 35 9.04 -3.21 15.73
N TYR A 36 8.60 -2.91 14.50
CA TYR A 36 9.46 -2.41 13.46
C TYR A 36 9.42 -0.88 13.41
N VAL A 37 10.60 -0.29 13.30
CA VAL A 37 10.81 1.14 13.19
C VAL A 37 11.28 1.47 11.79
N SER A 38 10.50 2.27 11.07
CA SER A 38 10.85 2.74 9.73
C SER A 38 11.14 4.23 9.74
N GLU A 39 12.30 4.61 9.20
CA GLU A 39 12.78 5.97 9.11
C GLU A 39 13.15 6.29 7.66
N LEU A 40 13.10 7.56 7.27
CA LEU A 40 13.58 8.00 5.96
C LEU A 40 14.93 8.70 6.10
N TRP A 41 15.85 8.32 5.23
CA TRP A 41 17.17 8.92 5.11
C TRP A 41 17.31 9.61 3.77
N ARG A 42 17.92 10.76 3.75
CA ARG A 42 18.18 11.55 2.54
C ARG A 42 19.67 11.73 2.32
N MET A 43 20.11 11.48 1.11
CA MET A 43 21.45 11.84 0.67
C MET A 43 21.41 13.19 -0.06
N SER A 44 22.27 14.10 0.34
CA SER A 44 22.49 15.37 -0.35
C SER A 44 23.97 15.70 -0.30
N LYS A 45 24.55 16.07 -1.42
CA LYS A 45 25.98 16.37 -1.55
C LYS A 45 26.90 15.28 -1.00
N GLY A 46 26.54 14.01 -1.28
CA GLY A 46 27.33 12.83 -0.86
C GLY A 46 27.17 12.40 0.60
N ASN A 47 26.39 13.10 1.41
CA ASN A 47 26.21 12.78 2.83
C ASN A 47 24.79 12.29 3.13
N TRP A 48 24.66 11.16 3.85
CA TRP A 48 23.40 10.65 4.35
C TRP A 48 23.01 11.33 5.66
N ARG A 49 21.76 11.76 5.76
CA ARG A 49 21.19 12.33 6.98
C ARG A 49 19.79 11.80 7.21
N LYS A 50 19.39 11.66 8.48
CA LYS A 50 17.99 11.36 8.82
C LYS A 50 17.09 12.47 8.31
N PHE A 51 16.09 12.10 7.53
CA PHE A 51 15.11 13.02 6.96
C PHE A 51 13.80 13.00 7.76
N LYS A 52 13.31 11.82 8.10
CA LYS A 52 12.14 11.61 8.97
C LYS A 52 12.43 10.48 9.95
N SER A 53 12.24 10.76 11.23
CA SER A 53 12.45 9.81 12.33
C SER A 53 11.63 10.23 13.56
N GLY A 54 11.64 9.45 14.62
CA GLY A 54 10.97 9.74 15.89
C GLY A 54 9.91 8.68 16.23
N ASN A 55 8.83 9.09 16.91
CA ASN A 55 7.81 8.16 17.45
C ASN A 55 6.82 7.64 16.41
N ASN A 56 7.02 7.89 15.14
CA ASN A 56 6.18 7.40 14.04
C ASN A 56 7.00 6.55 13.08
N ASN A 57 6.32 5.70 12.32
CA ASN A 57 6.90 5.05 11.16
C ASN A 57 6.71 5.92 9.92
N PHE A 58 7.78 6.02 9.13
CA PHE A 58 7.79 6.78 7.88
C PHE A 58 8.21 5.84 6.74
N SER A 59 7.41 5.80 5.68
CA SER A 59 7.59 4.84 4.58
C SER A 59 7.18 5.40 3.23
N ASN A 60 7.49 4.65 2.17
CA ASN A 60 7.07 4.91 0.80
C ASN A 60 7.37 6.35 0.34
N PRO A 61 8.60 6.86 0.42
CA PRO A 61 8.92 8.19 -0.06
C PRO A 61 8.75 8.28 -1.59
N LYS A 62 8.24 9.41 -2.08
CA LYS A 62 8.17 9.70 -3.52
C LYS A 62 8.39 11.19 -3.76
N PHE A 63 9.14 11.51 -4.80
CA PHE A 63 9.25 12.89 -5.26
C PHE A 63 8.05 13.30 -6.09
N ALA A 64 7.61 14.54 -5.93
CA ALA A 64 6.68 15.15 -6.86
C ALA A 64 7.29 15.23 -8.27
N LYS A 65 6.47 15.03 -9.31
CA LYS A 65 6.97 15.05 -10.70
C LYS A 65 7.51 16.42 -11.12
N LYS A 66 6.84 17.50 -10.71
CA LYS A 66 7.10 18.87 -11.17
C LYS A 66 7.83 19.77 -10.17
N SER A 67 8.00 19.33 -8.92
CA SER A 67 8.67 20.08 -7.87
C SER A 67 9.61 19.16 -7.08
N ASN A 68 10.38 19.72 -6.15
CA ASN A 68 11.22 18.97 -5.24
C ASN A 68 10.49 18.56 -3.95
N ASP A 69 9.17 18.65 -3.95
CA ASP A 69 8.35 18.21 -2.83
C ASP A 69 8.43 16.68 -2.67
N ILE A 70 8.38 16.26 -1.43
CA ILE A 70 8.54 14.87 -1.06
C ILE A 70 7.27 14.42 -0.35
N PHE A 71 6.63 13.41 -0.90
CA PHE A 71 5.50 12.72 -0.28
C PHE A 71 6.03 11.51 0.48
N TYR A 72 5.39 11.16 1.59
CA TYR A 72 5.67 9.94 2.35
C TYR A 72 4.48 9.56 3.21
N VAL A 73 4.40 8.28 3.56
CA VAL A 73 3.42 7.77 4.50
C VAL A 73 3.96 7.90 5.92
N LYS A 74 3.12 8.42 6.82
CA LYS A 74 3.37 8.45 8.26
C LYS A 74 2.30 7.62 8.95
N THR A 75 2.74 6.66 9.75
CA THR A 75 1.85 5.80 10.55
C THR A 75 2.21 5.96 12.02
N ASN A 76 1.21 6.18 12.86
CA ASN A 76 1.44 6.23 14.29
C ASN A 76 1.93 4.87 14.77
N ARG A 77 3.04 4.83 15.51
CA ARG A 77 3.41 3.64 16.24
C ARG A 77 2.42 3.51 17.38
N SER A 78 1.56 2.51 17.32
CA SER A 78 0.81 2.10 18.49
C SER A 78 1.79 1.39 19.43
N VAL A 79 2.44 2.17 20.28
CA VAL A 79 2.97 1.64 21.51
C VAL A 79 1.76 1.49 22.40
N GLU A 80 1.37 0.22 22.61
CA GLU A 80 0.49 -0.25 23.68
C GLU A 80 -0.99 0.10 23.65
N ASP A 81 -1.68 -0.75 23.59
CA ASP A 81 -2.58 -1.53 24.43
C ASP A 81 -3.22 -2.59 23.55
N LYS A 82 -2.70 -3.79 23.60
CA LYS A 82 -3.32 -4.94 22.92
C LYS A 82 -4.76 -5.16 23.38
N SER A 83 -5.16 -4.49 24.47
CA SER A 83 -6.50 -4.54 25.03
C SER A 83 -7.45 -3.45 24.50
N LYS A 84 -6.93 -2.37 23.92
CA LYS A 84 -7.75 -1.31 23.31
C LYS A 84 -7.37 -1.20 21.84
N SER A 85 -8.21 -1.72 20.97
CA SER A 85 -8.06 -1.62 19.53
C SER A 85 -8.14 -0.16 19.06
N LYS A 86 -7.14 0.66 19.41
CA LYS A 86 -6.99 1.95 18.75
C LYS A 86 -6.70 1.64 17.29
N LYS A 87 -7.65 1.96 16.44
CA LYS A 87 -7.54 1.82 14.98
C LYS A 87 -6.30 2.56 14.54
N ALA A 88 -5.38 1.86 13.90
CA ALA A 88 -4.18 2.49 13.37
C ALA A 88 -4.60 3.59 12.39
N SER A 89 -4.09 4.80 12.57
CA SER A 89 -4.27 5.86 11.59
C SER A 89 -3.01 6.02 10.76
N SER A 90 -3.20 6.20 9.47
CA SER A 90 -2.13 6.47 8.52
C SER A 90 -2.43 7.73 7.73
N LYS A 91 -1.41 8.49 7.42
CA LYS A 91 -1.54 9.69 6.60
C LYS A 91 -0.42 9.83 5.58
N ILE A 92 -0.71 10.52 4.50
CA ILE A 92 0.29 10.98 3.55
C ILE A 92 0.59 12.43 3.88
N GLU A 93 1.86 12.70 4.15
CA GLU A 93 2.40 14.04 4.33
C GLU A 93 3.21 14.44 3.09
N MET A 94 3.15 15.73 2.75
CA MET A 94 3.98 16.36 1.74
C MET A 94 4.92 17.35 2.42
N GLN A 95 6.19 17.23 2.16
CA GLN A 95 7.19 18.23 2.56
C GLN A 95 7.60 19.09 1.38
N SER A 96 7.36 20.39 1.51
CA SER A 96 7.83 21.44 0.59
C SER A 96 8.80 22.34 1.32
N GLY A 97 10.08 22.25 0.97
CA GLY A 97 11.14 22.94 1.69
C GLY A 97 11.18 22.54 3.18
N ARG A 98 10.86 23.49 4.08
CA ARG A 98 10.79 23.26 5.53
C ARG A 98 9.37 22.98 6.02
N SER A 99 8.36 23.26 5.20
CA SER A 99 6.95 23.09 5.57
C SER A 99 6.48 21.66 5.34
N VAL A 100 5.63 21.16 6.24
CA VAL A 100 4.98 19.84 6.15
C VAL A 100 3.48 20.05 6.21
N SER A 101 2.76 19.46 5.27
CA SER A 101 1.29 19.46 5.24
C SER A 101 0.74 18.05 5.15
N SER A 102 -0.39 17.79 5.80
CA SER A 102 -1.15 16.55 5.62
C SER A 102 -1.94 16.64 4.32
N VAL A 103 -1.82 15.63 3.47
CA VAL A 103 -2.49 15.56 2.16
C VAL A 103 -3.66 14.61 2.20
N PHE A 104 -3.54 13.51 2.93
CA PHE A 104 -4.58 12.50 3.08
C PHE A 104 -4.40 11.78 4.41
N GLU A 105 -5.51 11.45 5.08
CA GLU A 105 -5.51 10.73 6.35
C GLU A 105 -6.67 9.75 6.39
N ILE A 106 -6.46 8.57 6.99
CA ILE A 106 -7.46 7.51 7.11
C ILE A 106 -7.25 6.67 8.36
N GLU A 107 -8.35 6.16 8.94
CA GLU A 107 -8.32 5.06 9.88
C GLU A 107 -8.10 3.76 9.11
N GLY A 108 -6.90 3.20 9.23
CA GLY A 108 -6.47 2.03 8.48
C GLY A 108 -5.03 2.14 8.03
N SER A 109 -4.66 1.30 7.09
CA SER A 109 -3.32 1.28 6.53
C SER A 109 -3.30 1.89 5.14
N ILE A 110 -2.31 2.74 4.88
CA ILE A 110 -1.95 3.16 3.53
C ILE A 110 -0.86 2.20 3.05
N ASN A 111 -1.21 1.37 2.06
CA ASN A 111 -0.29 0.36 1.54
C ASN A 111 0.66 0.94 0.50
N ASN A 112 0.14 1.76 -0.39
CA ASN A 112 0.92 2.44 -1.43
C ASN A 112 0.15 3.67 -1.94
N TYR A 113 0.80 4.47 -2.76
CA TYR A 113 0.16 5.58 -3.46
C TYR A 113 0.88 5.90 -4.77
N LEU A 114 0.18 6.57 -5.67
CA LEU A 114 0.67 6.97 -6.99
C LEU A 114 0.38 8.45 -7.23
N LEU A 115 1.39 9.21 -7.64
CA LEU A 115 1.19 10.56 -8.16
C LEU A 115 0.80 10.48 -9.63
N SER A 116 -0.31 11.10 -10.00
CA SER A 116 -0.77 11.14 -11.40
C SER A 116 0.29 11.74 -12.33
N ASN A 117 0.22 11.39 -13.62
CA ASN A 117 1.17 11.87 -14.61
C ASN A 117 1.17 13.40 -14.76
N ASN A 118 0.02 14.03 -14.60
CA ASN A 118 -0.10 15.49 -14.64
C ASN A 118 0.27 16.19 -13.32
N GLY A 119 0.52 15.44 -12.24
CA GLY A 119 0.87 15.97 -10.91
C GLY A 119 -0.28 16.61 -10.14
N LYS A 120 -1.55 16.50 -10.61
CA LYS A 120 -2.71 17.14 -9.97
C LYS A 120 -3.40 16.23 -8.95
N PHE A 121 -3.23 14.92 -9.09
CA PHE A 121 -3.91 13.95 -8.26
C PHE A 121 -2.94 12.99 -7.58
N LEU A 122 -3.36 12.51 -6.43
CA LEU A 122 -2.75 11.42 -5.72
C LEU A 122 -3.77 10.27 -5.66
N TYR A 123 -3.38 9.09 -6.06
CA TYR A 123 -4.17 7.87 -5.90
C TYR A 123 -3.59 7.06 -4.74
N VAL A 124 -4.42 6.72 -3.76
CA VAL A 124 -3.98 6.09 -2.51
C VAL A 124 -4.63 4.72 -2.38
N ILE A 125 -3.80 3.68 -2.27
CA ILE A 125 -4.23 2.32 -1.95
C ILE A 125 -4.30 2.19 -0.43
N THR A 126 -5.47 1.82 0.08
CA THR A 126 -5.70 1.63 1.51
C THR A 126 -6.15 0.20 1.81
N SER A 127 -5.96 -0.20 3.07
CA SER A 127 -6.59 -1.38 3.65
C SER A 127 -7.38 -0.94 4.87
N GLU A 128 -8.68 -1.06 4.79
CA GLU A 128 -9.64 -0.62 5.79
C GLU A 128 -10.43 -1.80 6.34
N TRP A 129 -10.97 -1.65 7.55
CA TRP A 129 -11.92 -2.61 8.08
C TRP A 129 -13.18 -2.60 7.22
N ASN A 130 -13.68 -3.79 6.88
CA ASN A 130 -14.95 -3.99 6.23
C ASN A 130 -16.08 -3.47 7.15
N GLU A 131 -17.16 -2.98 6.58
CA GLU A 131 -18.26 -2.36 7.33
C GLU A 131 -18.87 -3.30 8.41
N GLU A 132 -18.93 -4.60 8.14
CA GLU A 132 -19.44 -5.60 9.08
C GLU A 132 -18.57 -5.72 10.34
N PHE A 133 -17.26 -5.44 10.21
CA PHE A 133 -16.29 -5.62 11.30
C PHE A 133 -15.85 -4.32 11.96
N LYS A 134 -16.29 -3.17 11.47
CA LYS A 134 -15.91 -1.85 12.05
C LYS A 134 -16.33 -1.67 13.49
N ASN A 135 -17.46 -2.28 13.87
CA ASN A 135 -18.10 -2.09 15.17
C ASN A 135 -17.90 -3.25 16.16
N ILE A 136 -17.07 -4.23 15.81
CA ILE A 136 -16.76 -5.34 16.72
C ILE A 136 -15.74 -4.82 17.75
N GLU A 137 -16.23 -4.49 18.93
CA GLU A 137 -15.41 -3.93 20.02
C GLU A 137 -14.49 -4.96 20.70
N SER A 138 -14.86 -6.23 20.66
CA SER A 138 -14.12 -7.30 21.31
C SER A 138 -13.70 -8.37 20.28
N LYS A 139 -12.41 -8.58 20.17
CA LYS A 139 -11.83 -9.56 19.22
C LYS A 139 -11.88 -10.99 19.74
N ASP A 140 -12.19 -11.20 21.00
CA ASP A 140 -11.91 -12.47 21.69
C ASP A 140 -13.17 -13.20 22.17
N SER A 141 -14.38 -12.64 21.99
CA SER A 141 -15.58 -13.15 22.67
C SER A 141 -16.67 -13.75 21.77
N GLU A 142 -16.63 -13.50 20.46
CA GLU A 142 -17.67 -14.03 19.59
C GLU A 142 -17.10 -14.95 18.50
N PRO A 143 -17.72 -16.13 18.26
CA PRO A 143 -17.37 -16.99 17.13
C PRO A 143 -17.59 -16.25 15.82
N MET A 144 -16.56 -16.24 14.96
CA MET A 144 -16.67 -15.67 13.61
C MET A 144 -17.01 -16.77 12.61
N TYR A 145 -18.01 -16.51 11.78
CA TYR A 145 -18.39 -17.37 10.68
C TYR A 145 -17.86 -16.86 9.36
N TYR A 146 -17.19 -17.71 8.61
CA TYR A 146 -16.61 -17.37 7.31
C TYR A 146 -17.16 -18.28 6.22
N GLU A 147 -17.77 -17.70 5.21
CA GLU A 147 -18.31 -18.43 4.06
C GLU A 147 -17.30 -18.68 2.95
N ASN A 148 -16.18 -17.94 2.95
CA ASN A 148 -15.21 -17.98 1.88
C ASN A 148 -13.84 -18.48 2.35
N LEU A 149 -13.15 -19.21 1.47
CA LEU A 149 -11.80 -19.70 1.69
C LEU A 149 -10.83 -19.10 0.64
N PRO A 150 -9.57 -18.81 1.00
CA PRO A 150 -9.04 -18.80 2.36
C PRO A 150 -9.56 -17.57 3.14
N PHE A 151 -9.78 -17.73 4.43
CA PHE A 151 -10.15 -16.60 5.30
C PHE A 151 -8.95 -16.01 6.06
N ARG A 152 -7.83 -16.75 6.08
CA ARG A 152 -6.61 -16.37 6.81
C ARG A 152 -5.36 -16.76 6.02
N PHE A 153 -4.33 -15.88 6.07
CA PHE A 153 -2.97 -16.19 5.64
C PHE A 153 -2.00 -15.98 6.81
N ASP A 154 -0.94 -16.79 6.90
CA ASP A 154 0.01 -16.77 8.01
C ASP A 154 0.66 -15.40 8.23
N THR A 155 0.99 -14.69 7.17
CA THR A 155 1.64 -13.37 7.25
C THR A 155 0.66 -12.21 7.31
N ARG A 156 -0.58 -12.37 6.81
CA ARG A 156 -1.59 -11.31 6.74
C ARG A 156 -2.66 -11.42 7.84
N GLY A 157 -2.71 -12.55 8.55
CA GLY A 157 -3.77 -12.85 9.51
C GLY A 157 -5.12 -13.06 8.82
N ILE A 158 -6.21 -12.67 9.48
CA ILE A 158 -7.57 -12.78 8.92
C ILE A 158 -7.73 -11.73 7.82
N ILE A 159 -8.01 -12.18 6.59
CA ILE A 159 -8.12 -11.32 5.41
C ILE A 159 -9.57 -10.88 5.14
N TYR A 160 -10.55 -11.60 5.68
CA TYR A 160 -11.97 -11.37 5.41
C TYR A 160 -12.47 -10.03 5.98
N ASN A 161 -11.89 -9.59 7.08
CA ASN A 161 -12.30 -8.38 7.80
C ASN A 161 -11.73 -7.07 7.24
N LYS A 162 -10.92 -7.13 6.17
CA LYS A 162 -10.32 -5.95 5.53
C LYS A 162 -10.70 -5.88 4.06
N ARG A 163 -10.72 -4.65 3.55
CA ARG A 163 -10.97 -4.34 2.14
C ARG A 163 -9.94 -3.39 1.58
N GLY A 164 -9.52 -3.69 0.35
CA GLY A 164 -8.64 -2.83 -0.42
C GLY A 164 -9.45 -1.76 -1.14
N ASN A 165 -9.11 -0.48 -0.91
CA ASN A 165 -9.78 0.66 -1.55
C ASN A 165 -8.76 1.52 -2.31
N VAL A 166 -9.26 2.32 -3.26
CA VAL A 166 -8.47 3.39 -3.88
C VAL A 166 -9.18 4.72 -3.70
N TYR A 167 -8.46 5.67 -3.14
CA TYR A 167 -8.88 7.07 -3.07
C TYR A 167 -8.15 7.90 -4.11
N LYS A 168 -8.88 8.84 -4.71
CA LYS A 168 -8.32 9.90 -5.55
C LYS A 168 -8.37 11.20 -4.76
N VAL A 169 -7.22 11.80 -4.55
CA VAL A 169 -7.06 13.07 -3.83
C VAL A 169 -6.67 14.15 -4.82
N ASN A 170 -7.39 15.25 -4.86
CA ASN A 170 -7.00 16.42 -5.64
C ASN A 170 -6.01 17.25 -4.80
N LEU A 171 -4.78 17.41 -5.29
CA LEU A 171 -3.70 18.07 -4.56
C LEU A 171 -3.87 19.61 -4.46
N GLU A 172 -4.67 20.21 -5.34
CA GLU A 172 -4.94 21.65 -5.30
C GLU A 172 -6.04 22.00 -4.30
N THR A 173 -7.09 21.15 -4.21
CA THR A 173 -8.27 21.43 -3.38
C THR A 173 -8.29 20.66 -2.07
N GLY A 174 -7.44 19.63 -1.91
CA GLY A 174 -7.44 18.70 -0.78
C GLY A 174 -8.65 17.74 -0.75
N LYS A 175 -9.57 17.82 -1.72
CA LYS A 175 -10.73 16.93 -1.76
C LYS A 175 -10.34 15.52 -2.13
N SER A 176 -10.88 14.54 -1.43
CA SER A 176 -10.70 13.12 -1.72
C SER A 176 -12.03 12.44 -2.03
N GLU A 177 -12.00 11.45 -2.93
CA GLU A 177 -13.12 10.57 -3.24
C GLU A 177 -12.64 9.11 -3.31
N LYS A 178 -13.47 8.17 -2.84
CA LYS A 178 -13.23 6.73 -2.99
C LYS A 178 -13.61 6.33 -4.42
N VAL A 179 -12.63 6.04 -5.27
CA VAL A 179 -12.85 5.69 -6.68
C VAL A 179 -12.93 4.19 -6.92
N VAL A 180 -12.32 3.38 -6.03
CA VAL A 180 -12.52 1.94 -5.95
C VAL A 180 -12.93 1.61 -4.52
N ASP A 181 -14.10 1.00 -4.39
CA ASP A 181 -14.71 0.61 -3.12
C ASP A 181 -14.63 -0.91 -2.97
N GLY A 182 -13.79 -1.37 -2.05
CA GLY A 182 -13.54 -2.78 -1.82
C GLY A 182 -14.74 -3.52 -1.25
N ASP A 183 -15.56 -2.90 -0.41
CA ASP A 183 -16.78 -3.50 0.11
C ASP A 183 -17.78 -3.76 -1.02
N LYS A 184 -18.01 -2.74 -1.85
CA LYS A 184 -18.92 -2.82 -2.99
C LYS A 184 -18.51 -3.87 -4.04
N HIS A 185 -17.22 -4.04 -4.25
CA HIS A 185 -16.67 -4.92 -5.28
C HIS A 185 -16.10 -6.23 -4.72
N ASN A 186 -16.17 -6.42 -3.41
CA ASN A 186 -15.62 -7.58 -2.69
C ASN A 186 -14.10 -7.77 -2.94
N ILE A 187 -13.36 -6.66 -2.91
CA ILE A 187 -11.92 -6.63 -3.11
C ILE A 187 -11.22 -6.79 -1.76
N ILE A 188 -10.42 -7.84 -1.63
CA ILE A 188 -9.67 -8.16 -0.41
C ILE A 188 -8.42 -7.27 -0.29
N SER A 189 -7.63 -7.20 -1.35
CA SER A 189 -6.42 -6.37 -1.41
C SER A 189 -6.21 -5.76 -2.78
N ILE A 190 -5.47 -4.67 -2.83
CA ILE A 190 -4.97 -4.05 -4.05
C ILE A 190 -3.45 -3.94 -3.89
N ASP A 191 -2.70 -4.54 -4.81
CA ASP A 191 -1.25 -4.67 -4.67
C ASP A 191 -0.49 -3.67 -5.52
N SER A 192 -0.95 -3.40 -6.72
CA SER A 192 -0.29 -2.48 -7.65
C SER A 192 -1.29 -1.56 -8.34
N LEU A 193 -0.84 -0.36 -8.66
CA LEU A 193 -1.64 0.68 -9.26
C LEU A 193 -0.81 1.50 -10.23
N VAL A 194 -1.32 1.70 -11.44
CA VAL A 194 -0.71 2.55 -12.48
C VAL A 194 -1.75 3.45 -13.12
N GLU A 195 -1.31 4.58 -13.64
CA GLU A 195 -2.17 5.52 -14.37
C GLU A 195 -1.53 5.89 -15.69
N ASN A 196 -2.29 5.85 -16.76
CA ASN A 196 -1.92 6.37 -18.06
C ASN A 196 -3.09 7.13 -18.70
N ASN A 197 -2.84 8.38 -19.09
CA ASN A 197 -3.85 9.25 -19.73
C ASN A 197 -5.19 9.35 -18.96
N GLY A 198 -5.12 9.37 -17.61
CA GLY A 198 -6.29 9.42 -16.74
C GLY A 198 -7.00 8.09 -16.54
N VAL A 199 -6.54 7.04 -17.17
CA VAL A 199 -7.05 5.67 -16.99
C VAL A 199 -6.27 5.00 -15.87
N LEU A 200 -6.99 4.52 -14.86
CA LEU A 200 -6.44 3.84 -13.70
C LEU A 200 -6.53 2.34 -13.88
N THR A 201 -5.39 1.65 -13.77
CA THR A 201 -5.30 0.18 -13.84
C THR A 201 -4.63 -0.35 -12.59
N PHE A 202 -5.16 -1.45 -12.02
CA PHE A 202 -4.68 -1.99 -10.76
C PHE A 202 -4.80 -3.51 -10.73
N SER A 203 -3.89 -4.16 -9.99
CA SER A 203 -4.00 -5.57 -9.62
C SER A 203 -4.67 -5.70 -8.26
N TYR A 204 -5.53 -6.70 -8.11
CA TYR A 204 -6.31 -6.89 -6.90
C TYR A 204 -6.71 -8.34 -6.67
N ASP A 205 -6.92 -8.69 -5.39
CA ASP A 205 -7.39 -9.99 -4.96
C ASP A 205 -8.89 -9.96 -4.69
N LYS A 206 -9.55 -11.00 -5.14
CA LYS A 206 -10.98 -11.23 -4.92
C LYS A 206 -11.26 -12.72 -4.76
N HIS A 207 -12.24 -13.10 -3.93
CA HIS A 207 -12.72 -14.48 -3.95
C HIS A 207 -13.37 -14.82 -5.30
N ASN A 208 -13.19 -16.06 -5.76
CA ASN A 208 -13.89 -16.57 -6.92
C ASN A 208 -15.39 -16.65 -6.64
N SER A 209 -16.20 -16.90 -7.68
CA SER A 209 -17.67 -16.96 -7.56
C SER A 209 -18.17 -18.08 -6.62
N LYS A 210 -17.34 -19.09 -6.34
CA LYS A 210 -17.65 -20.20 -5.43
C LYS A 210 -17.15 -19.95 -4.00
N GLY A 211 -16.40 -18.85 -3.75
CA GLY A 211 -15.81 -18.57 -2.45
C GLY A 211 -14.74 -19.57 -1.99
N THR A 212 -14.17 -20.35 -2.91
CA THR A 212 -13.21 -21.42 -2.57
C THR A 212 -11.76 -21.05 -2.72
N MET A 213 -11.45 -19.95 -3.41
CA MET A 213 -10.08 -19.45 -3.59
C MET A 213 -10.05 -17.97 -3.86
N LEU A 214 -8.91 -17.33 -3.57
CA LEU A 214 -8.61 -16.00 -4.06
C LEU A 214 -8.12 -16.06 -5.51
N GLU A 215 -8.57 -15.10 -6.30
CA GLU A 215 -8.12 -14.86 -7.66
C GLU A 215 -7.46 -13.49 -7.72
N GLU A 216 -6.24 -13.45 -8.21
CA GLU A 216 -5.61 -12.20 -8.59
C GLU A 216 -6.12 -11.75 -9.95
N ARG A 217 -6.48 -10.50 -10.04
CA ARG A 217 -7.05 -9.90 -11.24
C ARG A 217 -6.34 -8.60 -11.58
N ILE A 218 -6.36 -8.24 -12.85
CA ILE A 218 -6.04 -6.88 -13.30
C ILE A 218 -7.32 -6.26 -13.82
N GLY A 219 -7.69 -5.12 -13.23
CA GLY A 219 -8.86 -4.35 -13.62
C GLY A 219 -8.51 -2.93 -13.98
N THR A 220 -9.30 -2.36 -14.88
CA THR A 220 -9.23 -0.96 -15.28
C THR A 220 -10.48 -0.23 -14.84
N LEU A 221 -10.33 0.95 -14.24
CA LEU A 221 -11.46 1.79 -13.86
C LEU A 221 -11.95 2.60 -15.06
N LYS A 222 -13.13 2.26 -15.58
CA LYS A 222 -13.80 2.97 -16.68
C LYS A 222 -15.19 3.39 -16.24
N ASN A 223 -15.51 4.69 -16.31
CA ASN A 223 -16.84 5.21 -15.96
C ASN A 223 -17.34 4.71 -14.58
N LYS A 224 -16.46 4.76 -13.57
CA LYS A 224 -16.72 4.26 -12.20
C LYS A 224 -17.03 2.75 -12.11
N LYS A 225 -16.77 1.97 -13.15
CA LYS A 225 -16.89 0.51 -13.16
C LYS A 225 -15.53 -0.12 -13.32
N ILE A 226 -15.32 -1.24 -12.64
CA ILE A 226 -14.11 -2.06 -12.81
C ILE A 226 -14.36 -3.00 -13.99
N VAL A 227 -13.49 -2.95 -14.98
CA VAL A 227 -13.49 -3.85 -16.12
C VAL A 227 -12.23 -4.72 -16.00
N ASP A 228 -12.41 -6.01 -15.79
CA ASP A 228 -11.31 -6.95 -15.72
C ASP A 228 -10.69 -7.15 -17.09
N ILE A 229 -9.37 -7.01 -17.17
CA ILE A 229 -8.58 -7.26 -18.37
C ILE A 229 -7.79 -8.57 -18.27
N PHE A 230 -7.61 -9.07 -17.06
CA PHE A 230 -6.94 -10.35 -16.81
C PHE A 230 -7.44 -11.01 -15.51
N THR A 231 -7.70 -12.34 -15.57
CA THR A 231 -8.30 -13.08 -14.44
C THR A 231 -7.74 -14.50 -14.24
N LYS A 232 -6.69 -14.90 -14.96
CA LYS A 232 -6.27 -16.31 -15.04
C LYS A 232 -4.94 -16.62 -14.36
N GLY A 233 -4.17 -15.63 -13.94
CA GLY A 233 -2.83 -15.81 -13.41
C GLY A 233 -2.62 -15.22 -12.04
N MET A 234 -1.36 -15.00 -11.71
CA MET A 234 -0.90 -14.26 -10.54
C MET A 234 -0.04 -13.11 -11.05
N MET A 235 -0.60 -11.90 -11.07
CA MET A 235 0.02 -10.72 -11.68
C MET A 235 0.10 -9.58 -10.69
N GLY A 236 1.33 -9.23 -10.31
CA GLY A 236 1.62 -8.02 -9.55
C GLY A 236 2.48 -7.03 -10.34
N ASN A 237 2.93 -5.98 -9.67
CA ASN A 237 3.93 -5.04 -10.21
C ASN A 237 3.60 -4.53 -11.62
N LEU A 238 2.45 -3.86 -11.74
CA LEU A 238 2.04 -3.24 -12.99
C LEU A 238 2.95 -2.05 -13.33
N PHE A 239 3.26 -1.89 -14.61
CA PHE A 239 3.97 -0.73 -15.12
C PHE A 239 3.64 -0.47 -16.58
N TYR A 240 3.81 0.78 -17.01
CA TYR A 240 3.75 1.13 -18.42
C TYR A 240 5.15 1.24 -19.00
N TYR A 241 5.34 0.66 -20.18
CA TYR A 241 6.51 0.89 -21.03
C TYR A 241 6.00 1.50 -22.35
N GLY A 242 6.24 2.79 -22.53
CA GLY A 242 5.49 3.58 -23.51
C GLY A 242 4.01 3.60 -23.16
N ASP A 243 3.15 3.30 -24.11
CA ASP A 243 1.69 3.20 -23.93
C ASP A 243 1.21 1.77 -23.61
N GLU A 244 2.14 0.83 -23.52
CA GLU A 244 1.82 -0.58 -23.32
C GLU A 244 1.84 -0.94 -21.84
N LEU A 245 0.77 -1.57 -21.38
CA LEU A 245 0.67 -2.08 -20.01
C LEU A 245 1.43 -3.41 -19.91
N HIS A 246 2.25 -3.50 -18.87
CA HIS A 246 3.00 -4.72 -18.53
C HIS A 246 2.72 -5.09 -17.07
N ALA A 247 2.83 -6.39 -16.79
CA ALA A 247 2.80 -6.93 -15.43
C ALA A 247 3.88 -8.00 -15.25
N VAL A 248 4.38 -8.12 -14.03
CA VAL A 248 5.30 -9.19 -13.65
C VAL A 248 4.50 -10.27 -12.92
N GLY A 249 4.61 -11.51 -13.36
CA GLY A 249 3.90 -12.62 -12.71
C GLY A 249 3.86 -13.90 -13.48
N LEU A 250 2.85 -14.70 -13.20
CA LEU A 250 2.58 -15.99 -13.85
C LEU A 250 1.33 -15.87 -14.72
N ARG A 251 1.42 -16.31 -15.97
CA ARG A 251 0.28 -16.29 -16.91
C ARG A 251 -0.83 -17.24 -16.47
N ASN A 252 -0.44 -18.37 -15.92
CA ASN A 252 -1.36 -19.39 -15.44
C ASN A 252 -1.02 -19.74 -13.99
N ARG A 253 -1.99 -19.64 -13.11
CA ARG A 253 -1.86 -19.89 -11.68
C ARG A 253 -1.41 -21.33 -11.35
N PHE A 254 -1.69 -22.29 -12.22
CA PHE A 254 -1.39 -23.70 -12.00
C PHE A 254 -0.06 -24.15 -12.65
N GLU A 255 0.68 -23.25 -13.27
CA GLU A 255 2.01 -23.51 -13.83
C GLU A 255 3.13 -23.39 -12.79
N TRP A 256 2.88 -23.80 -11.57
CA TRP A 256 3.88 -23.83 -10.51
C TRP A 256 4.80 -25.08 -10.63
N PRO A 257 6.14 -24.94 -10.45
CA PRO A 257 6.91 -23.72 -10.21
C PRO A 257 7.54 -23.19 -11.49
N THR A 258 6.95 -22.17 -12.10
CA THR A 258 7.55 -21.51 -13.25
C THR A 258 8.20 -20.19 -12.86
N ASN A 259 9.16 -19.74 -13.65
CA ASN A 259 9.76 -18.43 -13.47
C ASN A 259 8.73 -17.33 -13.74
N THR A 260 8.72 -16.31 -12.89
CA THR A 260 7.96 -15.10 -13.16
C THR A 260 8.40 -14.49 -14.48
N THR A 261 7.45 -14.06 -15.28
CA THR A 261 7.67 -13.44 -16.58
C THR A 261 7.06 -12.04 -16.63
N ILE A 262 7.53 -11.24 -17.58
CA ILE A 262 6.88 -9.97 -17.91
C ILE A 262 5.87 -10.25 -19.00
N LEU A 263 4.62 -9.93 -18.74
CA LEU A 263 3.52 -10.05 -19.69
C LEU A 263 3.08 -8.66 -20.15
N LYS A 264 2.76 -8.55 -21.42
CA LYS A 264 2.17 -7.38 -22.07
C LYS A 264 0.67 -7.58 -22.22
N PHE A 265 -0.10 -6.52 -22.04
CA PHE A 265 -1.56 -6.46 -22.15
C PHE A 265 -2.02 -5.41 -23.15
#